data_c5151ff6ab6b68596bbc8d1d5ece7685
#
_entry.id   c5151ff6ab6b68596bbc8d1d5ece7685
#
_cell.length_a   1.000
_cell.length_b   1.000
_cell.length_c   1.000
_cell.angle_alpha   90.00
_cell.angle_beta   90.00
_cell.angle_gamma   90.00
#
_symmetry.space_group_name_H-M   'P 1'
#
loop_
_entity.id
_entity.type
_entity.pdbx_description
1 polymer ?
#
loop_
_entity_poly.entity_id
_entity_poly.type
_entity_poly.pdbx_seq_one_letter_code
_entity_poly.pdbx_strand_id
1 'polypeptide(L)'
;MIDSHCHTFYSKHATGTVDEIARAAISAGVTVLTITDHAPFIIDRKNRLLESELTHYFEDIELAQQRYSSQIKILRGLELDYTPGSSRFNIELLAKFPVDFVIGSIHYVEFSEKSLVKVWELPRLANKEFLNRYFSNLEELLECGLVDAIGHPDTLLRGVSEKILLPYFERFIELLSKTGIAFELNTSGLRKSSLDPITGREVEDLWSYPSREMLRQMASLDIPFTMGSDAHDPCDVGAGIPIMLQTLQPYGLQRISYYENRRRIDVSIDTFVF
;
A
#
# COMPACT_ATOMS: atom_id res chain seq x y z
N MET A 1 4.54 -17.03 -1.82
CA MET A 1 3.82 -15.76 -2.15
C MET A 1 4.69 -14.56 -1.78
N ILE A 2 4.38 -13.38 -2.30
CA ILE A 2 5.01 -12.10 -1.94
C ILE A 2 4.00 -11.28 -1.16
N ASP A 3 4.41 -10.68 -0.04
CA ASP A 3 3.63 -9.70 0.71
C ASP A 3 4.51 -8.47 0.97
N SER A 4 4.26 -7.41 0.24
CA SER A 4 5.09 -6.20 0.24
C SER A 4 4.54 -5.07 1.10
N HIS A 5 3.45 -5.31 1.85
CA HIS A 5 2.83 -4.29 2.69
C HIS A 5 2.28 -4.90 3.97
N CYS A 6 3.01 -4.72 5.06
CA CYS A 6 2.64 -5.20 6.38
C CYS A 6 3.09 -4.21 7.46
N HIS A 7 2.29 -4.10 8.52
CA HIS A 7 2.55 -3.26 9.68
C HIS A 7 2.85 -4.09 10.92
N THR A 8 3.59 -3.48 11.83
CA THR A 8 3.88 -4.02 13.15
C THR A 8 3.36 -3.06 14.23
N PHE A 9 3.58 -3.39 15.50
CA PHE A 9 3.24 -2.50 16.60
C PHE A 9 3.88 -1.09 16.49
N TYR A 10 4.90 -0.91 15.66
CA TYR A 10 5.53 0.39 15.40
C TYR A 10 4.56 1.39 14.74
N SER A 11 3.56 0.92 14.01
CA SER A 11 2.48 1.76 13.47
C SER A 11 1.47 2.22 14.54
N LYS A 12 1.60 1.76 15.81
CA LYS A 12 0.81 2.12 17.00
C LYS A 12 -0.66 1.67 16.98
N HIS A 13 -1.25 1.41 15.84
CA HIS A 13 -2.61 0.89 15.67
C HIS A 13 -2.62 -0.51 15.04
N ALA A 14 -1.43 -1.06 14.78
CA ALA A 14 -1.23 -2.45 14.44
C ALA A 14 -0.71 -3.24 15.65
N THR A 15 -0.79 -4.56 15.59
CA THR A 15 -0.32 -5.50 16.62
C THR A 15 0.79 -6.38 16.08
N GLY A 16 1.49 -7.05 16.97
CA GLY A 16 2.58 -7.96 16.63
C GLY A 16 3.92 -7.27 16.45
N THR A 17 4.95 -7.97 16.90
CA THR A 17 6.36 -7.61 16.69
C THR A 17 6.80 -8.03 15.29
N VAL A 18 7.93 -7.51 14.82
CA VAL A 18 8.56 -7.96 13.56
C VAL A 18 8.74 -9.48 13.53
N ASP A 19 9.11 -10.09 14.66
CA ASP A 19 9.28 -11.55 14.80
C ASP A 19 7.95 -12.31 14.64
N GLU A 20 6.85 -11.79 15.21
CA GLU A 20 5.53 -12.41 15.08
C GLU A 20 4.98 -12.28 13.65
N ILE A 21 5.16 -11.13 13.00
CA ILE A 21 4.83 -10.93 11.60
C ILE A 21 5.62 -11.88 10.70
N ALA A 22 6.94 -12.03 10.93
CA ALA A 22 7.78 -12.96 10.16
C ALA A 22 7.32 -14.42 10.30
N ARG A 23 6.98 -14.86 11.51
CA ARG A 23 6.44 -16.22 11.75
C ARG A 23 5.07 -16.42 11.11
N ALA A 24 4.21 -15.42 11.17
CA ALA A 24 2.92 -15.46 10.50
C ALA A 24 3.08 -15.56 8.98
N ALA A 25 3.99 -14.79 8.39
CA ALA A 25 4.31 -14.84 6.97
C ALA A 25 4.80 -16.24 6.54
N ILE A 26 5.72 -16.84 7.29
CA ILE A 26 6.18 -18.22 7.04
C ILE A 26 5.00 -19.20 7.09
N SER A 27 4.16 -19.09 8.10
CA SER A 27 2.97 -19.96 8.26
C SER A 27 1.95 -19.79 7.14
N ALA A 28 1.82 -18.58 6.59
CA ALA A 28 0.96 -18.28 5.46
C ALA A 28 1.57 -18.68 4.09
N GLY A 29 2.82 -19.17 4.04
CA GLY A 29 3.52 -19.53 2.80
C GLY A 29 4.04 -18.32 2.02
N VAL A 30 4.24 -17.19 2.69
CA VAL A 30 4.93 -16.03 2.11
C VAL A 30 6.42 -16.33 2.03
N THR A 31 7.02 -16.10 0.86
CA THR A 31 8.45 -16.35 0.61
C THR A 31 9.28 -15.06 0.54
N VAL A 32 8.61 -13.94 0.27
CA VAL A 32 9.20 -12.59 0.33
C VAL A 32 8.23 -11.69 1.10
N LEU A 33 8.70 -11.14 2.19
CA LEU A 33 7.97 -10.23 3.08
C LEU A 33 8.67 -8.89 3.13
N THR A 34 7.96 -7.79 2.94
CA THR A 34 8.48 -6.46 3.23
C THR A 34 7.70 -5.84 4.40
N ILE A 35 8.40 -5.47 5.46
CA ILE A 35 7.82 -4.74 6.59
C ILE A 35 7.78 -3.26 6.21
N THR A 36 6.61 -2.62 6.28
CA THR A 36 6.36 -1.27 5.76
C THR A 36 5.56 -0.42 6.73
N ASP A 37 5.99 -0.36 7.98
CA ASP A 37 5.30 0.51 8.95
C ASP A 37 5.19 1.95 8.46
N HIS A 38 4.13 2.63 8.89
CA HIS A 38 3.95 4.05 8.59
C HIS A 38 5.15 4.86 9.02
N ALA A 39 5.81 5.49 8.08
CA ALA A 39 6.99 6.30 8.32
C ALA A 39 6.68 7.48 9.27
N PRO A 40 7.70 8.00 9.99
CA PRO A 40 7.55 9.24 10.72
C PRO A 40 6.99 10.34 9.84
N PHE A 41 6.05 11.09 10.37
CA PHE A 41 5.44 12.21 9.66
C PHE A 41 4.96 13.27 10.65
N ILE A 42 4.80 14.50 10.18
CA ILE A 42 4.36 15.63 11.02
C ILE A 42 2.90 15.52 11.44
N ILE A 43 2.09 14.79 10.66
CA ILE A 43 0.66 14.57 10.88
C ILE A 43 0.47 13.22 11.56
N ASP A 44 -0.47 13.13 12.49
CA ASP A 44 -0.93 11.91 13.16
C ASP A 44 0.19 11.06 13.79
N ARG A 45 1.09 11.71 14.51
CA ARG A 45 2.24 11.07 15.17
C ARG A 45 1.88 9.92 16.13
N LYS A 46 0.61 9.80 16.49
CA LYS A 46 0.12 8.74 17.38
C LYS A 46 -0.10 7.40 16.69
N ASN A 47 -0.16 7.41 15.36
CA ASN A 47 -0.49 6.23 14.55
C ASN A 47 0.65 5.83 13.60
N ARG A 48 1.90 6.12 13.96
CA ARG A 48 3.07 5.84 13.11
C ARG A 48 4.36 5.76 13.88
N LEU A 49 5.43 5.31 13.25
CA LEU A 49 6.79 5.40 13.75
C LEU A 49 7.14 6.83 14.16
N LEU A 50 7.92 6.95 15.22
CA LEU A 50 8.62 8.18 15.55
C LEU A 50 10.04 8.13 14.99
N GLU A 51 10.64 9.28 14.68
CA GLU A 51 12.04 9.32 14.20
C GLU A 51 13.01 8.65 15.21
N SER A 52 12.72 8.76 16.51
CA SER A 52 13.52 8.14 17.56
C SER A 52 13.42 6.61 17.60
N GLU A 53 12.44 6.01 16.94
CA GLU A 53 12.22 4.55 16.91
C GLU A 53 12.82 3.88 15.67
N LEU A 54 13.19 4.65 14.64
CA LEU A 54 13.66 4.11 13.37
C LEU A 54 14.87 3.18 13.51
N THR A 55 15.81 3.51 14.39
CA THR A 55 16.98 2.65 14.60
C THR A 55 16.54 1.27 15.11
N HIS A 56 15.70 1.22 16.14
CA HIS A 56 15.20 -0.05 16.69
C HIS A 56 14.31 -0.80 15.69
N TYR A 57 13.49 -0.07 14.93
CA TYR A 57 12.68 -0.66 13.86
C TYR A 57 13.54 -1.43 12.84
N PHE A 58 14.61 -0.81 12.35
CA PHE A 58 15.48 -1.46 11.37
C PHE A 58 16.37 -2.55 12.00
N GLU A 59 16.77 -2.41 13.25
CA GLU A 59 17.48 -3.45 14.01
C GLU A 59 16.59 -4.69 14.19
N ASP A 60 15.31 -4.53 14.53
CA ASP A 60 14.36 -5.63 14.68
C ASP A 60 14.16 -6.38 13.35
N ILE A 61 14.08 -5.64 12.22
CA ILE A 61 13.99 -6.26 10.89
C ILE A 61 15.27 -7.03 10.58
N GLU A 62 16.45 -6.47 10.86
CA GLU A 62 17.73 -7.14 10.63
C GLU A 62 17.86 -8.43 11.46
N LEU A 63 17.45 -8.41 12.71
CA LEU A 63 17.40 -9.60 13.56
C LEU A 63 16.48 -10.69 12.99
N ALA A 64 15.30 -10.29 12.47
CA ALA A 64 14.40 -11.23 11.83
C ALA A 64 14.97 -11.77 10.51
N GLN A 65 15.64 -10.94 9.70
CA GLN A 65 16.34 -11.35 8.48
C GLN A 65 17.36 -12.45 8.80
N GLN A 66 18.19 -12.24 9.81
CA GLN A 66 19.20 -13.23 10.24
C GLN A 66 18.55 -14.52 10.73
N ARG A 67 17.52 -14.41 11.61
CA ARG A 67 16.85 -15.54 12.24
C ARG A 67 16.13 -16.46 11.25
N TYR A 68 15.48 -15.88 10.25
CA TYR A 68 14.62 -16.61 9.32
C TYR A 68 15.20 -16.74 7.91
N SER A 69 16.48 -16.45 7.71
CA SER A 69 17.17 -16.43 6.41
C SER A 69 17.01 -17.68 5.55
N SER A 70 16.84 -18.86 6.17
CA SER A 70 16.63 -20.12 5.46
C SER A 70 15.16 -20.40 5.09
N GLN A 71 14.22 -19.59 5.54
CA GLN A 71 12.79 -19.84 5.40
C GLN A 71 12.06 -18.76 4.58
N ILE A 72 12.46 -17.50 4.75
CA ILE A 72 11.81 -16.37 4.13
C ILE A 72 12.81 -15.24 3.86
N LYS A 73 12.65 -14.53 2.74
CA LYS A 73 13.33 -13.26 2.50
C LYS A 73 12.54 -12.16 3.16
N ILE A 74 13.13 -11.45 4.13
CA ILE A 74 12.53 -10.27 4.77
C ILE A 74 13.24 -9.02 4.24
N LEU A 75 12.48 -7.99 3.92
CA LEU A 75 12.97 -6.74 3.34
C LEU A 75 12.54 -5.54 4.19
N ARG A 76 13.36 -4.50 4.15
CA ARG A 76 13.15 -3.25 4.90
C ARG A 76 12.35 -2.29 4.06
N GLY A 77 11.19 -1.90 4.53
CA GLY A 77 10.35 -0.93 3.84
C GLY A 77 9.83 0.17 4.77
N LEU A 78 9.19 1.14 4.17
CA LEU A 78 8.41 2.18 4.85
C LEU A 78 7.20 2.52 3.99
N GLU A 79 6.05 2.76 4.64
CA GLU A 79 4.93 3.42 4.01
C GLU A 79 4.99 4.92 4.30
N LEU A 80 5.27 5.70 3.25
CA LEU A 80 5.34 7.16 3.34
C LEU A 80 3.96 7.77 3.11
N ASP A 81 3.58 8.67 4.02
CA ASP A 81 2.50 9.61 3.73
C ASP A 81 2.99 10.75 2.86
N TYR A 82 2.15 11.12 1.90
CA TYR A 82 2.38 12.31 1.09
C TYR A 82 1.28 13.35 1.30
N THR A 83 1.71 14.58 1.50
CA THR A 83 0.90 15.79 1.39
C THR A 83 1.71 16.85 0.65
N PRO A 84 1.08 17.80 -0.04
CA PRO A 84 1.81 18.89 -0.69
C PRO A 84 2.84 19.54 0.25
N GLY A 85 4.07 19.67 -0.24
CA GLY A 85 5.18 20.23 0.53
C GLY A 85 5.94 19.27 1.46
N SER A 86 5.52 18.00 1.59
CA SER A 86 6.20 17.02 2.46
C SER A 86 7.46 16.40 1.85
N SER A 87 7.73 16.58 0.57
CA SER A 87 8.81 15.92 -0.16
C SER A 87 10.18 16.11 0.51
N ARG A 88 10.50 17.33 0.97
CA ARG A 88 11.78 17.60 1.63
C ARG A 88 11.96 16.77 2.91
N PHE A 89 10.93 16.69 3.74
CA PHE A 89 10.95 15.89 4.96
C PHE A 89 11.18 14.41 4.64
N ASN A 90 10.48 13.89 3.65
CA ASN A 90 10.61 12.49 3.23
C ASN A 90 12.00 12.20 2.62
N ILE A 91 12.60 13.12 1.86
CA ILE A 91 13.98 12.99 1.36
C ILE A 91 14.98 12.88 2.52
N GLU A 92 14.89 13.80 3.49
CA GLU A 92 15.78 13.82 4.65
C GLU A 92 15.63 12.56 5.52
N LEU A 93 14.41 11.99 5.61
CA LEU A 93 14.13 10.75 6.30
C LEU A 93 14.80 9.56 5.60
N LEU A 94 14.53 9.38 4.31
CA LEU A 94 15.04 8.24 3.52
C LEU A 94 16.57 8.26 3.38
N ALA A 95 17.19 9.42 3.44
CA ALA A 95 18.66 9.54 3.38
C ALA A 95 19.36 8.98 4.64
N LYS A 96 18.63 8.81 5.75
CA LYS A 96 19.20 8.35 7.03
C LYS A 96 19.30 6.83 7.14
N PHE A 97 18.44 6.10 6.46
CA PHE A 97 18.32 4.65 6.59
C PHE A 97 18.24 3.95 5.24
N PRO A 98 18.97 2.84 5.05
CA PRO A 98 18.87 2.05 3.84
C PRO A 98 17.55 1.27 3.86
N VAL A 99 16.65 1.55 2.91
CA VAL A 99 15.39 0.85 2.70
C VAL A 99 15.43 0.08 1.37
N ASP A 100 14.78 -1.05 1.35
CA ASP A 100 14.63 -1.89 0.16
C ASP A 100 13.44 -1.44 -0.68
N PHE A 101 12.38 -0.95 -0.02
CA PHE A 101 11.12 -0.58 -0.66
C PHE A 101 10.46 0.61 0.03
N VAL A 102 9.90 1.50 -0.76
CA VAL A 102 9.09 2.63 -0.30
C VAL A 102 7.76 2.62 -1.02
N ILE A 103 6.69 2.44 -0.25
CA ILE A 103 5.34 2.60 -0.73
C ILE A 103 4.83 3.99 -0.33
N GLY A 104 4.21 4.72 -1.26
CA GLY A 104 3.68 6.06 -1.01
C GLY A 104 2.17 6.06 -1.00
N SER A 105 1.57 6.63 0.03
CA SER A 105 0.13 6.63 0.24
C SER A 105 -0.42 8.03 0.50
N ILE A 106 -1.67 8.24 0.12
CA ILE A 106 -2.43 9.45 0.45
C ILE A 106 -3.45 9.08 1.51
N HIS A 107 -3.09 9.27 2.77
CA HIS A 107 -4.01 9.07 3.90
C HIS A 107 -4.75 10.34 4.31
N TYR A 108 -4.21 11.50 3.96
CA TYR A 108 -4.73 12.81 4.35
C TYR A 108 -4.82 13.72 3.15
N VAL A 109 -5.96 14.39 3.03
CA VAL A 109 -6.19 15.43 2.03
C VAL A 109 -6.45 16.75 2.74
N GLU A 110 -5.69 17.78 2.41
CA GLU A 110 -5.94 19.11 2.90
C GLU A 110 -7.18 19.70 2.21
N PHE A 111 -8.23 19.94 2.97
CA PHE A 111 -9.51 20.42 2.44
C PHE A 111 -9.67 21.94 2.56
N SER A 112 -9.02 22.54 3.55
CA SER A 112 -8.89 23.97 3.75
C SER A 112 -7.61 24.24 4.54
N GLU A 113 -7.15 25.50 4.60
CA GLU A 113 -5.91 25.91 5.29
C GLU A 113 -5.73 25.36 6.71
N LYS A 114 -6.73 24.69 7.28
CA LYS A 114 -6.71 24.17 8.67
C LYS A 114 -7.36 22.81 8.87
N SER A 115 -7.89 22.16 7.84
CA SER A 115 -8.56 20.86 7.99
C SER A 115 -7.96 19.79 7.08
N LEU A 116 -7.32 18.81 7.71
CA LEU A 116 -6.93 17.57 7.04
C LEU A 116 -8.07 16.56 7.19
N VAL A 117 -8.54 16.04 6.08
CA VAL A 117 -9.55 14.99 6.03
C VAL A 117 -8.85 13.66 5.81
N LYS A 118 -9.12 12.69 6.65
CA LYS A 118 -8.64 11.31 6.48
C LYS A 118 -9.41 10.65 5.36
N VAL A 119 -8.72 9.92 4.50
CA VAL A 119 -9.33 9.30 3.32
C VAL A 119 -10.45 8.31 3.68
N TRP A 120 -10.37 7.66 4.84
CA TRP A 120 -11.43 6.76 5.34
C TRP A 120 -12.58 7.45 6.07
N GLU A 121 -12.48 8.74 6.36
CA GLU A 121 -13.54 9.57 6.94
C GLU A 121 -14.34 10.32 5.87
N LEU A 122 -14.29 9.85 4.63
CA LEU A 122 -14.96 10.45 3.49
C LEU A 122 -16.43 10.77 3.80
N PRO A 123 -16.88 11.98 3.45
CA PRO A 123 -18.31 12.26 3.45
C PRO A 123 -19.00 11.25 2.51
N ARG A 124 -20.19 10.80 2.91
CA ARG A 124 -21.00 9.78 2.24
C ARG A 124 -21.32 10.06 0.76
N LEU A 125 -21.03 11.28 0.32
CA LEU A 125 -21.21 11.72 -1.06
C LEU A 125 -19.85 12.18 -1.59
N ALA A 126 -19.51 11.76 -2.81
CA ALA A 126 -18.29 12.15 -3.49
C ALA A 126 -18.24 13.69 -3.65
N ASN A 127 -17.40 14.32 -2.86
CA ASN A 127 -17.13 15.75 -3.02
C ASN A 127 -16.10 15.93 -4.13
N LYS A 128 -16.49 16.61 -5.21
CA LYS A 128 -15.62 16.85 -6.38
C LYS A 128 -14.32 17.57 -6.02
N GLU A 129 -14.35 18.50 -5.08
CA GLU A 129 -13.15 19.21 -4.64
C GLU A 129 -12.19 18.25 -3.91
N PHE A 130 -12.72 17.39 -3.04
CA PHE A 130 -11.92 16.37 -2.37
C PHE A 130 -11.28 15.43 -3.38
N LEU A 131 -12.05 14.91 -4.35
CA LEU A 131 -11.53 14.01 -5.38
C LEU A 131 -10.44 14.68 -6.22
N ASN A 132 -10.65 15.92 -6.64
CA ASN A 132 -9.64 16.68 -7.38
C ASN A 132 -8.34 16.79 -6.58
N ARG A 133 -8.41 17.11 -5.29
CA ARG A 133 -7.22 17.22 -4.41
C ARG A 133 -6.54 15.87 -4.18
N TYR A 134 -7.33 14.81 -3.93
CA TYR A 134 -6.80 13.48 -3.75
C TYR A 134 -5.99 13.01 -4.97
N PHE A 135 -6.57 13.14 -6.16
CA PHE A 135 -5.90 12.75 -7.40
C PHE A 135 -4.74 13.68 -7.76
N SER A 136 -4.84 14.99 -7.48
CA SER A 136 -3.69 15.91 -7.60
C SER A 136 -2.52 15.47 -6.70
N ASN A 137 -2.80 15.08 -5.45
CA ASN A 137 -1.78 14.59 -4.54
C ASN A 137 -1.14 13.28 -5.04
N LEU A 138 -1.93 12.38 -5.65
CA LEU A 138 -1.39 11.17 -6.29
C LEU A 138 -0.49 11.51 -7.49
N GLU A 139 -0.88 12.47 -8.33
CA GLU A 139 -0.06 12.94 -9.45
C GLU A 139 1.26 13.53 -8.95
N GLU A 140 1.23 14.40 -7.93
CA GLU A 140 2.43 14.98 -7.31
C GLU A 140 3.32 13.89 -6.67
N LEU A 141 2.72 12.86 -6.06
CA LEU A 141 3.43 11.72 -5.50
C LEU A 141 4.18 10.92 -6.59
N LEU A 142 3.59 10.75 -7.78
CA LEU A 142 4.27 10.13 -8.91
C LEU A 142 5.50 10.93 -9.36
N GLU A 143 5.44 12.25 -9.27
CA GLU A 143 6.51 13.16 -9.71
C GLU A 143 7.62 13.32 -8.67
N CYS A 144 7.37 13.00 -7.40
CA CYS A 144 8.32 13.27 -6.32
C CYS A 144 9.62 12.44 -6.37
N GLY A 145 9.63 11.31 -7.09
CA GLY A 145 10.79 10.43 -7.25
C GLY A 145 11.21 9.68 -5.97
N LEU A 146 10.35 9.62 -4.96
CA LEU A 146 10.68 9.04 -3.65
C LEU A 146 10.14 7.63 -3.45
N VAL A 147 9.14 7.22 -4.23
CA VAL A 147 8.40 5.98 -4.01
C VAL A 147 8.63 4.96 -5.12
N ASP A 148 8.53 3.69 -4.78
CA ASP A 148 8.65 2.57 -5.71
C ASP A 148 7.27 2.06 -6.13
N ALA A 149 6.28 2.23 -5.26
CA ALA A 149 4.88 1.88 -5.51
C ALA A 149 3.93 2.92 -4.91
N ILE A 150 2.72 3.01 -5.49
CA ILE A 150 1.61 3.76 -4.90
C ILE A 150 0.74 2.79 -4.12
N GLY A 151 0.58 3.08 -2.82
CA GLY A 151 -0.21 2.29 -1.90
C GLY A 151 -1.72 2.53 -2.08
N HIS A 152 -2.48 1.45 -2.20
CA HIS A 152 -3.96 1.42 -2.23
C HIS A 152 -4.66 2.68 -2.79
N PRO A 153 -4.28 3.17 -4.01
CA PRO A 153 -4.81 4.44 -4.53
C PRO A 153 -6.32 4.39 -4.81
N ASP A 154 -6.89 3.21 -4.85
CA ASP A 154 -8.30 2.92 -5.09
C ASP A 154 -9.11 2.65 -3.80
N THR A 155 -8.54 2.90 -2.64
CA THR A 155 -9.22 2.75 -1.33
C THR A 155 -10.52 3.58 -1.22
N LEU A 156 -10.65 4.64 -2.03
CA LEU A 156 -11.86 5.46 -2.11
C LEU A 156 -13.11 4.65 -2.54
N LEU A 157 -12.92 3.51 -3.20
CA LEU A 157 -14.02 2.62 -3.59
C LEU A 157 -14.83 2.10 -2.40
N ARG A 158 -14.29 2.17 -1.18
CA ARG A 158 -15.04 1.87 0.04
C ARG A 158 -16.24 2.79 0.29
N GLY A 159 -16.25 3.99 -0.26
CA GLY A 159 -17.32 4.97 0.00
C GLY A 159 -17.74 5.79 -1.21
N VAL A 160 -17.06 5.61 -2.35
CA VAL A 160 -17.35 6.33 -3.60
C VAL A 160 -17.58 5.32 -4.71
N SER A 161 -18.65 5.48 -5.47
CA SER A 161 -18.95 4.56 -6.56
C SER A 161 -17.85 4.60 -7.64
N GLU A 162 -17.51 3.43 -8.18
CA GLU A 162 -16.53 3.28 -9.25
C GLU A 162 -16.82 4.20 -10.44
N LYS A 163 -18.09 4.34 -10.82
CA LYS A 163 -18.52 5.23 -11.92
C LYS A 163 -18.07 6.68 -11.74
N ILE A 164 -18.02 7.16 -10.50
CA ILE A 164 -17.56 8.53 -10.19
C ILE A 164 -16.04 8.59 -10.25
N LEU A 165 -15.34 7.54 -9.80
CA LEU A 165 -13.88 7.50 -9.72
C LEU A 165 -13.21 7.22 -11.06
N LEU A 166 -13.84 6.47 -11.96
CA LEU A 166 -13.24 6.04 -13.23
C LEU A 166 -12.56 7.17 -14.02
N PRO A 167 -13.17 8.34 -14.24
CA PRO A 167 -12.51 9.40 -15.02
C PRO A 167 -11.22 9.93 -14.39
N TYR A 168 -11.14 9.91 -13.06
CA TYR A 168 -9.92 10.28 -12.33
C TYR A 168 -8.86 9.20 -12.44
N PHE A 169 -9.27 7.94 -12.31
CA PHE A 169 -8.36 6.81 -12.42
C PHE A 169 -7.80 6.64 -13.83
N GLU A 170 -8.58 6.85 -14.86
CA GLU A 170 -8.09 6.82 -16.25
C GLU A 170 -6.91 7.76 -16.44
N ARG A 171 -7.02 9.00 -15.96
CA ARG A 171 -5.92 9.96 -15.99
C ARG A 171 -4.74 9.52 -15.13
N PHE A 172 -4.99 9.07 -13.91
CA PHE A 172 -3.95 8.60 -13.00
C PHE A 172 -3.18 7.41 -13.58
N ILE A 173 -3.88 6.40 -14.11
CA ILE A 173 -3.30 5.21 -14.74
C ILE A 173 -2.45 5.61 -15.95
N GLU A 174 -2.90 6.55 -16.79
CA GLU A 174 -2.12 7.07 -17.91
C GLU A 174 -0.81 7.71 -17.44
N LEU A 175 -0.83 8.50 -16.38
CA LEU A 175 0.38 9.09 -15.80
C LEU A 175 1.28 8.02 -15.18
N LEU A 176 0.73 7.11 -14.38
CA LEU A 176 1.45 6.02 -13.74
C LEU A 176 2.21 5.16 -14.75
N SER A 177 1.59 4.83 -15.90
CA SER A 177 2.21 4.02 -16.96
C SER A 177 3.50 4.62 -17.54
N LYS A 178 3.75 5.91 -17.33
CA LYS A 178 4.93 6.64 -17.83
C LYS A 178 6.07 6.70 -16.80
N THR A 179 5.83 6.27 -15.56
CA THR A 179 6.80 6.47 -14.46
C THR A 179 7.62 5.23 -14.15
N GLY A 180 7.12 4.03 -14.42
CA GLY A 180 7.71 2.78 -13.93
C GLY A 180 7.47 2.50 -12.44
N ILE A 181 6.75 3.37 -11.73
CA ILE A 181 6.30 3.15 -10.34
C ILE A 181 5.21 2.07 -10.35
N ALA A 182 5.23 1.17 -9.37
CA ALA A 182 4.25 0.11 -9.30
C ALA A 182 2.89 0.58 -8.75
N PHE A 183 1.84 -0.08 -9.21
CA PHE A 183 0.51 -0.03 -8.59
C PHE A 183 0.43 -1.12 -7.53
N GLU A 184 -0.02 -0.80 -6.32
CA GLU A 184 -0.25 -1.80 -5.30
C GLU A 184 -1.61 -2.50 -5.49
N LEU A 185 -1.55 -3.81 -5.56
CA LEU A 185 -2.71 -4.70 -5.39
C LEU A 185 -2.87 -4.97 -3.89
N ASN A 186 -3.61 -4.12 -3.23
CA ASN A 186 -3.80 -4.18 -1.78
C ASN A 186 -4.96 -5.12 -1.44
N THR A 187 -4.65 -6.24 -0.80
CA THR A 187 -5.67 -7.27 -0.51
C THR A 187 -6.50 -6.97 0.74
N SER A 188 -6.20 -5.90 1.48
CA SER A 188 -7.06 -5.50 2.58
C SER A 188 -8.46 -5.08 2.11
N GLY A 189 -8.59 -4.65 0.86
CA GLY A 189 -9.89 -4.38 0.22
C GLY A 189 -10.81 -5.59 0.12
N LEU A 190 -10.28 -6.80 0.24
CA LEU A 190 -11.06 -8.05 0.29
C LEU A 190 -11.59 -8.35 1.70
N ARG A 191 -11.07 -7.67 2.72
CA ARG A 191 -11.41 -7.87 4.13
C ARG A 191 -12.12 -6.67 4.74
N LYS A 192 -11.97 -5.48 4.13
CA LYS A 192 -12.60 -4.25 4.61
C LYS A 192 -13.99 -4.13 3.99
N SER A 193 -14.98 -3.89 4.82
CA SER A 193 -16.35 -3.61 4.37
C SER A 193 -16.38 -2.33 3.53
N SER A 194 -17.24 -2.34 2.51
CA SER A 194 -17.60 -1.13 1.78
C SER A 194 -18.68 -0.37 2.53
N LEU A 195 -18.72 0.94 2.34
CA LEU A 195 -19.82 1.76 2.83
C LEU A 195 -20.86 1.94 1.72
N ASP A 196 -22.11 1.66 2.05
CA ASP A 196 -23.23 2.03 1.17
C ASP A 196 -23.20 3.56 0.96
N PRO A 197 -23.10 4.06 -0.28
CA PRO A 197 -22.90 5.48 -0.54
C PRO A 197 -24.13 6.33 -0.17
N ILE A 198 -25.31 5.73 -0.01
CA ILE A 198 -26.53 6.43 0.33
C ILE A 198 -26.74 6.45 1.84
N THR A 199 -26.64 5.28 2.49
CA THR A 199 -26.96 5.13 3.91
C THR A 199 -25.73 5.29 4.80
N GLY A 200 -24.52 5.10 4.26
CA GLY A 200 -23.25 5.07 4.97
C GLY A 200 -23.17 3.91 5.98
N ARG A 201 -23.96 2.87 5.79
CA ARG A 201 -23.84 1.64 6.56
C ARG A 201 -22.78 0.76 5.93
N GLU A 202 -22.08 0.01 6.76
CA GLU A 202 -21.20 -1.04 6.28
C GLU A 202 -22.01 -2.11 5.55
N VAL A 203 -21.52 -2.51 4.39
CA VAL A 203 -22.05 -3.62 3.62
C VAL A 203 -21.03 -4.74 3.71
N GLU A 204 -21.38 -5.80 4.38
CA GLU A 204 -20.53 -6.99 4.54
C GLU A 204 -20.30 -7.69 3.20
N ASP A 205 -19.17 -8.37 3.08
CA ASP A 205 -18.79 -9.26 1.98
C ASP A 205 -18.68 -8.63 0.58
N LEU A 206 -18.55 -7.31 0.49
CA LEU A 206 -18.26 -6.70 -0.79
C LEU A 206 -16.75 -6.49 -0.98
N TRP A 207 -16.25 -7.01 -2.09
CA TRP A 207 -14.96 -6.64 -2.64
C TRP A 207 -14.92 -5.12 -2.89
N SER A 208 -14.21 -4.38 -2.05
CA SER A 208 -14.17 -2.93 -2.15
C SER A 208 -13.10 -2.44 -3.15
N TYR A 209 -11.92 -3.01 -3.12
CA TYR A 209 -10.81 -2.74 -4.05
C TYR A 209 -9.81 -3.91 -4.05
N PRO A 210 -8.96 -4.06 -5.09
CA PRO A 210 -8.84 -3.20 -6.25
C PRO A 210 -10.04 -3.30 -7.19
N SER A 211 -10.29 -2.21 -7.93
CA SER A 211 -11.34 -2.17 -8.93
C SER A 211 -11.06 -3.15 -10.08
N ARG A 212 -12.03 -3.97 -10.43
CA ARG A 212 -11.91 -4.91 -11.56
C ARG A 212 -11.82 -4.18 -12.90
N GLU A 213 -12.51 -3.05 -13.04
CA GLU A 213 -12.43 -2.25 -14.27
C GLU A 213 -11.07 -1.58 -14.41
N MET A 214 -10.51 -1.04 -13.33
CA MET A 214 -9.15 -0.51 -13.32
C MET A 214 -8.13 -1.60 -13.65
N LEU A 215 -8.25 -2.80 -13.08
CA LEU A 215 -7.37 -3.93 -13.40
C LEU A 215 -7.40 -4.25 -14.91
N ARG A 216 -8.58 -4.20 -15.52
CA ARG A 216 -8.72 -4.43 -16.97
C ARG A 216 -8.02 -3.35 -17.79
N GLN A 217 -8.14 -2.09 -17.40
CA GLN A 217 -7.45 -0.99 -18.10
C GLN A 217 -5.93 -1.10 -17.91
N MET A 218 -5.45 -1.35 -16.70
CA MET A 218 -4.02 -1.47 -16.40
C MET A 218 -3.37 -2.69 -17.04
N ALA A 219 -4.10 -3.79 -17.24
CA ALA A 219 -3.59 -5.00 -17.85
C ALA A 219 -3.10 -4.81 -19.29
N SER A 220 -3.59 -3.78 -20.01
CA SER A 220 -3.14 -3.42 -21.35
C SER A 220 -1.93 -2.48 -21.37
N LEU A 221 -1.49 -2.01 -20.21
CA LEU A 221 -0.40 -1.05 -20.04
C LEU A 221 0.80 -1.73 -19.37
N ASP A 222 2.00 -1.21 -19.61
CA ASP A 222 3.23 -1.71 -18.98
C ASP A 222 3.41 -1.10 -17.58
N ILE A 223 2.43 -1.34 -16.70
CA ILE A 223 2.45 -0.92 -15.30
C ILE A 223 2.93 -2.09 -14.44
N PRO A 224 4.00 -1.92 -13.65
CA PRO A 224 4.38 -2.94 -12.68
C PRO A 224 3.37 -3.00 -11.53
N PHE A 225 3.18 -4.21 -11.00
CA PHE A 225 2.31 -4.42 -9.85
C PHE A 225 3.10 -4.95 -8.67
N THR A 226 2.89 -4.39 -7.50
CA THR A 226 3.27 -5.01 -6.23
C THR A 226 2.01 -5.50 -5.52
N MET A 227 2.17 -6.35 -4.51
CA MET A 227 1.05 -6.91 -3.77
C MET A 227 1.32 -6.82 -2.28
N GLY A 228 0.32 -6.40 -1.52
CA GLY A 228 0.40 -6.28 -0.08
C GLY A 228 -0.89 -6.70 0.62
N SER A 229 -0.74 -7.34 1.79
CA SER A 229 -1.89 -7.64 2.64
C SER A 229 -2.38 -6.42 3.41
N ASP A 230 -1.51 -5.43 3.62
CA ASP A 230 -1.78 -4.29 4.51
C ASP A 230 -2.23 -4.79 5.89
N ALA A 231 -1.53 -5.86 6.35
CA ALA A 231 -1.82 -6.51 7.60
C ALA A 231 -1.49 -5.60 8.78
N HIS A 232 -2.44 -5.46 9.70
CA HIS A 232 -2.28 -4.75 10.96
C HIS A 232 -2.34 -5.69 12.17
N ASP A 233 -2.53 -6.98 11.90
CA ASP A 233 -2.47 -8.07 12.86
C ASP A 233 -1.73 -9.26 12.22
N PRO A 234 -0.93 -10.02 12.98
CA PRO A 234 -0.23 -11.19 12.44
C PRO A 234 -1.14 -12.18 11.71
N CYS A 235 -2.40 -12.31 12.11
CA CYS A 235 -3.35 -13.24 11.44
C CYS A 235 -3.76 -12.80 10.03
N ASP A 236 -3.52 -11.54 9.67
CA ASP A 236 -3.85 -10.96 8.36
C ASP A 236 -2.69 -11.02 7.35
N VAL A 237 -1.50 -11.42 7.79
CA VAL A 237 -0.32 -11.49 6.91
C VAL A 237 -0.56 -12.50 5.79
N GLY A 238 -0.38 -12.07 4.54
CA GLY A 238 -0.65 -12.88 3.34
C GLY A 238 -2.13 -13.09 3.02
N ALA A 239 -3.05 -12.59 3.87
CA ALA A 239 -4.48 -12.79 3.69
C ALA A 239 -4.99 -12.15 2.38
N GLY A 240 -5.80 -12.90 1.64
CA GLY A 240 -6.37 -12.45 0.36
C GLY A 240 -5.43 -12.55 -0.84
N ILE A 241 -4.12 -12.73 -0.65
CA ILE A 241 -3.15 -12.85 -1.75
C ILE A 241 -3.48 -13.98 -2.72
N PRO A 242 -3.81 -15.22 -2.28
CA PRO A 242 -4.21 -16.29 -3.20
C PRO A 242 -5.44 -15.93 -4.03
N ILE A 243 -6.44 -15.30 -3.42
CA ILE A 243 -7.66 -14.87 -4.11
C ILE A 243 -7.33 -13.80 -5.16
N MET A 244 -6.48 -12.84 -4.81
CA MET A 244 -6.05 -11.79 -5.72
C MET A 244 -5.32 -12.38 -6.92
N LEU A 245 -4.35 -13.27 -6.72
CA LEU A 245 -3.59 -13.91 -7.79
C LEU A 245 -4.50 -14.69 -8.75
N GLN A 246 -5.49 -15.43 -8.23
CA GLN A 246 -6.50 -16.08 -9.06
C GLN A 246 -7.34 -15.08 -9.88
N THR A 247 -7.67 -13.93 -9.27
CA THR A 247 -8.44 -12.87 -9.94
C THR A 247 -7.66 -12.22 -11.08
N LEU A 248 -6.33 -12.16 -11.00
CA LEU A 248 -5.47 -11.53 -12.01
C LEU A 248 -5.32 -12.36 -13.28
N GLN A 249 -5.46 -13.68 -13.21
CA GLN A 249 -5.29 -14.58 -14.35
C GLN A 249 -6.15 -14.21 -15.58
N PRO A 250 -7.47 -13.93 -15.42
CA PRO A 250 -8.31 -13.55 -16.57
C PRO A 250 -7.93 -12.24 -17.25
N TYR A 251 -7.18 -11.37 -16.56
CA TYR A 251 -6.70 -10.09 -17.10
C TYR A 251 -5.35 -10.22 -17.83
N GLY A 252 -4.74 -11.41 -17.82
CA GLY A 252 -3.45 -11.64 -18.46
C GLY A 252 -2.26 -11.07 -17.72
N LEU A 253 -2.42 -10.69 -16.46
CA LEU A 253 -1.32 -10.25 -15.60
C LEU A 253 -0.45 -11.44 -15.24
N GLN A 254 0.83 -11.39 -15.62
CA GLN A 254 1.76 -12.52 -15.51
C GLN A 254 2.83 -12.33 -14.43
N ARG A 255 2.99 -11.12 -13.90
CA ARG A 255 4.10 -10.80 -13.00
C ARG A 255 3.64 -9.95 -11.83
N ILE A 256 4.25 -10.19 -10.68
CA ILE A 256 4.19 -9.34 -9.50
C ILE A 256 5.62 -8.95 -9.15
N SER A 257 5.79 -7.71 -8.73
CA SER A 257 7.10 -7.14 -8.39
C SER A 257 7.27 -7.03 -6.88
N TYR A 258 8.51 -7.22 -6.43
CA TYR A 258 8.98 -6.74 -5.14
C TYR A 258 10.26 -5.94 -5.32
N TYR A 259 10.77 -5.29 -4.28
CA TYR A 259 11.91 -4.40 -4.39
C TYR A 259 12.99 -4.79 -3.39
N GLU A 260 14.24 -4.76 -3.84
CA GLU A 260 15.43 -4.97 -3.02
C GLU A 260 16.44 -3.85 -3.33
N ASN A 261 16.88 -3.11 -2.32
CA ASN A 261 17.71 -1.92 -2.50
C ASN A 261 17.09 -0.93 -3.51
N ARG A 262 15.80 -0.72 -3.47
CA ARG A 262 15.02 0.15 -4.37
C ARG A 262 15.04 -0.30 -5.86
N ARG A 263 15.42 -1.55 -6.11
CA ARG A 263 15.43 -2.14 -7.45
C ARG A 263 14.30 -3.14 -7.58
N ARG A 264 13.51 -2.96 -8.63
CA ARG A 264 12.40 -3.86 -8.94
C ARG A 264 12.88 -5.25 -9.36
N ILE A 265 12.24 -6.27 -8.83
CA ILE A 265 12.43 -7.68 -9.16
C ILE A 265 11.06 -8.25 -9.52
N ASP A 266 10.90 -8.66 -10.78
CA ASP A 266 9.66 -9.21 -11.30
C ASP A 266 9.65 -10.73 -11.12
N VAL A 267 8.53 -11.27 -10.59
CA VAL A 267 8.32 -12.70 -10.38
C VAL A 267 7.08 -13.15 -11.14
N SER A 268 7.18 -14.25 -11.86
CA SER A 268 6.02 -14.83 -12.56
C SER A 268 4.97 -15.31 -11.55
N ILE A 269 3.70 -15.00 -11.82
CA ILE A 269 2.57 -15.48 -11.01
C ILE A 269 2.50 -17.01 -11.01
N ASP A 270 2.92 -17.67 -12.11
CA ASP A 270 2.92 -19.13 -12.23
C ASP A 270 3.88 -19.83 -11.26
N THR A 271 4.81 -19.08 -10.66
CA THR A 271 5.71 -19.64 -9.63
C THR A 271 5.01 -19.86 -8.28
N PHE A 272 3.83 -19.27 -8.08
CA PHE A 272 3.05 -19.44 -6.86
C PHE A 272 2.12 -20.64 -7.01
N VAL A 273 2.43 -21.70 -6.29
CA VAL A 273 1.56 -22.89 -6.19
C VAL A 273 0.58 -22.66 -5.05
N PHE A 274 -0.73 -22.82 -5.32
CA PHE A 274 -1.83 -22.68 -4.35
C PHE A 274 -2.46 -24.02 -4.04
#